data_fbb36ab09ba35fdb59fce920173dc465
#
_entry.id   fbb36ab09ba35fdb59fce920173dc465
#
_cell.length_a   1.000
_cell.length_b   1.000
_cell.length_c   1.000
_cell.angle_alpha   90.00
_cell.angle_beta   90.00
_cell.angle_gamma   90.00
#
_symmetry.space_group_name_H-M   'P 1'
#
loop_
_entity.id
_entity.type
_entity.pdbx_description
1 polymer ?
#
loop_
_entity_poly.entity_id
_entity_poly.type
_entity_poly.pdbx_seq_one_letter_code
_entity_poly.pdbx_strand_id
1 'polypeptide(L)'
;MGVRYIAINDNVDTINGESELAPFLNILNEMHARQTSKKVKAAMHTRFANGAHYGAYAPLGYVKDPDKKGHLLIDPETRWIVEKIFELAVHGRGAASITRILVEEKVPTPGWLNYERYGTFANIYAGAPAEKAYAWTIAQVKSILKEETYIGHSVHNKQSNISFKNKKKVRKPQEEWYRVENTHEAIISEEVFQKVQELIASRRRKRRNGTTQIFAGLIKCADCGWSLAYGENKQNKNPYGYYHCSKNGQGLRQCSMHYIRYDVLYAYVLARLQYWSMMVQKDEDKLLKRLLNASDRERNSAKKKQAAELTAELLNTLIEKITVHEAVKGEDGSREQEVEIYYRFIGKID
;
A
#
# COMPACT_ATOMS: atom_id res chain seq x y z
N MET A 1 -33.52 -25.25 -39.46
CA MET A 1 -33.26 -26.58 -38.86
C MET A 1 -33.89 -26.59 -37.48
N GLY A 2 -34.95 -27.39 -37.26
CA GLY A 2 -35.60 -27.52 -35.96
C GLY A 2 -34.83 -28.54 -35.13
N VAL A 3 -34.14 -28.09 -34.09
CA VAL A 3 -33.50 -28.98 -33.11
C VAL A 3 -34.54 -29.35 -32.05
N ARG A 4 -34.79 -30.67 -31.85
CA ARG A 4 -35.64 -31.14 -30.76
C ARG A 4 -34.95 -30.96 -29.44
N TYR A 5 -35.60 -30.26 -28.49
CA TYR A 5 -35.17 -30.11 -27.11
C TYR A 5 -36.10 -30.85 -26.16
N ILE A 6 -35.54 -31.69 -25.30
CA ILE A 6 -36.28 -32.48 -24.30
C ILE A 6 -35.73 -32.16 -22.93
N ALA A 7 -36.55 -31.61 -22.03
CA ALA A 7 -36.24 -31.43 -20.62
C ALA A 7 -37.13 -32.38 -19.79
N ILE A 8 -36.59 -33.55 -19.44
CA ILE A 8 -37.34 -34.67 -18.80
C ILE A 8 -37.92 -34.21 -17.43
N ASN A 9 -37.14 -33.47 -16.63
CA ASN A 9 -37.61 -33.05 -15.31
C ASN A 9 -38.68 -31.94 -15.37
N ASP A 10 -38.71 -31.17 -16.46
CA ASP A 10 -39.66 -30.07 -16.64
C ASP A 10 -40.81 -30.44 -17.55
N ASN A 11 -40.86 -31.70 -17.99
CA ASN A 11 -41.85 -32.27 -18.90
C ASN A 11 -42.05 -31.43 -20.19
N VAL A 12 -40.94 -30.93 -20.74
CA VAL A 12 -40.93 -30.11 -21.95
C VAL A 12 -40.33 -30.94 -23.09
N ASP A 13 -41.10 -31.06 -24.20
CA ASP A 13 -40.63 -31.66 -25.46
C ASP A 13 -41.11 -30.79 -26.61
N THR A 14 -40.19 -30.21 -27.37
CA THR A 14 -40.49 -29.29 -28.47
C THR A 14 -41.23 -29.92 -29.66
N ILE A 15 -41.33 -31.28 -29.72
CA ILE A 15 -42.18 -31.95 -30.71
C ILE A 15 -43.68 -31.81 -30.37
N ASN A 16 -44.03 -31.76 -29.07
CA ASN A 16 -45.40 -31.66 -28.61
C ASN A 16 -45.96 -30.21 -28.63
N GLY A 17 -45.22 -29.27 -29.25
CA GLY A 17 -45.57 -27.87 -29.28
C GLY A 17 -44.98 -27.08 -28.10
N GLU A 18 -45.19 -25.75 -28.10
CA GLU A 18 -44.78 -24.90 -26.98
C GLU A 18 -45.62 -25.23 -25.73
N SER A 19 -44.98 -25.59 -24.64
CA SER A 19 -45.68 -25.79 -23.38
C SER A 19 -46.16 -24.43 -22.85
N GLU A 20 -47.47 -24.24 -22.70
CA GLU A 20 -48.07 -23.03 -22.10
C GLU A 20 -47.55 -22.75 -20.70
N LEU A 21 -47.04 -23.77 -20.00
CA LEU A 21 -46.48 -23.66 -18.66
C LEU A 21 -44.97 -23.26 -18.62
N ALA A 22 -44.25 -23.44 -19.74
CA ALA A 22 -42.82 -23.15 -19.80
C ALA A 22 -42.47 -21.69 -19.46
N PRO A 23 -43.17 -20.65 -19.92
CA PRO A 23 -42.92 -19.28 -19.50
C PRO A 23 -43.12 -19.08 -17.99
N PHE A 24 -44.12 -19.71 -17.38
CA PHE A 24 -44.40 -19.60 -15.95
C PHE A 24 -43.31 -20.28 -15.12
N LEU A 25 -42.86 -21.47 -15.52
CA LEU A 25 -41.74 -22.18 -14.89
C LEU A 25 -40.45 -21.37 -14.97
N ASN A 26 -40.18 -20.72 -16.08
CA ASN A 26 -39.01 -19.85 -16.23
C ASN A 26 -39.06 -18.64 -15.26
N ILE A 27 -40.22 -18.02 -15.08
CA ILE A 27 -40.42 -16.93 -14.13
C ILE A 27 -40.20 -17.44 -12.69
N LEU A 28 -40.75 -18.60 -12.34
CA LEU A 28 -40.55 -19.20 -11.00
C LEU A 28 -39.06 -19.51 -10.76
N ASN A 29 -38.37 -20.09 -11.70
CA ASN A 29 -36.94 -20.39 -11.61
C ASN A 29 -36.12 -19.11 -11.45
N GLU A 30 -36.45 -18.04 -12.17
CA GLU A 30 -35.81 -16.73 -11.97
C GLU A 30 -36.08 -16.14 -10.57
N MET A 31 -37.31 -16.24 -10.09
CA MET A 31 -37.68 -15.78 -8.74
C MET A 31 -36.92 -16.57 -7.66
N HIS A 32 -36.80 -17.88 -7.80
CA HIS A 32 -36.00 -18.73 -6.91
C HIS A 32 -34.54 -18.34 -6.89
N ALA A 33 -33.91 -18.16 -8.08
CA ALA A 33 -32.52 -17.71 -8.18
C ALA A 33 -32.32 -16.34 -7.53
N ARG A 34 -33.24 -15.40 -7.74
CA ARG A 34 -33.23 -14.07 -7.13
C ARG A 34 -33.34 -14.14 -5.59
N GLN A 35 -34.28 -14.94 -5.06
CA GLN A 35 -34.48 -15.13 -3.62
C GLN A 35 -33.25 -15.78 -2.98
N THR A 36 -32.70 -16.84 -3.59
CA THR A 36 -31.49 -17.50 -3.12
C THR A 36 -30.33 -16.54 -3.07
N SER A 37 -30.13 -15.72 -4.13
CA SER A 37 -29.10 -14.68 -4.14
C SER A 37 -29.26 -13.67 -3.00
N LYS A 38 -30.50 -13.25 -2.70
CA LYS A 38 -30.79 -12.33 -1.55
C LYS A 38 -30.43 -13.00 -0.23
N LYS A 39 -30.86 -14.26 0.00
CA LYS A 39 -30.56 -15.01 1.23
C LYS A 39 -29.07 -15.21 1.45
N VAL A 40 -28.32 -15.59 0.40
CA VAL A 40 -26.84 -15.72 0.46
C VAL A 40 -26.18 -14.39 0.80
N LYS A 41 -26.59 -13.30 0.15
CA LYS A 41 -26.06 -11.97 0.45
C LYS A 41 -26.35 -11.57 1.91
N ALA A 42 -27.55 -11.78 2.42
CA ALA A 42 -27.89 -11.47 3.80
C ALA A 42 -27.00 -12.26 4.79
N ALA A 43 -26.84 -13.56 4.58
CA ALA A 43 -25.94 -14.39 5.40
C ALA A 43 -24.47 -13.94 5.33
N MET A 44 -24.00 -13.50 4.17
CA MET A 44 -22.66 -12.91 4.02
C MET A 44 -22.54 -11.60 4.81
N HIS A 45 -23.52 -10.71 4.72
CA HIS A 45 -23.51 -9.43 5.45
C HIS A 45 -23.47 -9.64 6.96
N THR A 46 -24.23 -10.61 7.50
CA THR A 46 -24.16 -10.98 8.91
C THR A 46 -22.74 -11.43 9.31
N ARG A 47 -22.11 -12.26 8.49
CA ARG A 47 -20.72 -12.70 8.77
C ARG A 47 -19.73 -11.55 8.70
N PHE A 48 -19.89 -10.63 7.74
CA PHE A 48 -19.04 -9.45 7.60
C PHE A 48 -19.19 -8.52 8.80
N ALA A 49 -20.40 -8.30 9.28
CA ALA A 49 -20.67 -7.50 10.48
C ALA A 49 -20.03 -8.10 11.74
N ASN A 50 -19.90 -9.42 11.80
CA ASN A 50 -19.23 -10.13 12.88
C ASN A 50 -17.71 -10.26 12.69
N GLY A 51 -17.13 -9.65 11.65
CA GLY A 51 -15.70 -9.71 11.36
C GLY A 51 -15.17 -11.09 10.95
N ALA A 52 -16.05 -12.05 10.65
CA ALA A 52 -15.66 -13.39 10.32
C ALA A 52 -14.98 -13.45 8.94
N HIS A 53 -13.83 -14.10 8.86
CA HIS A 53 -13.16 -14.36 7.59
C HIS A 53 -14.03 -15.25 6.69
N TYR A 54 -14.27 -14.81 5.45
CA TYR A 54 -15.16 -15.49 4.50
C TYR A 54 -14.42 -16.10 3.30
N GLY A 55 -13.13 -15.82 3.15
CA GLY A 55 -12.33 -16.31 2.03
C GLY A 55 -12.24 -17.84 1.96
N ALA A 56 -12.12 -18.40 0.76
CA ALA A 56 -11.86 -19.82 0.58
C ALA A 56 -10.56 -20.26 1.24
N TYR A 57 -9.54 -19.41 1.17
CA TYR A 57 -8.21 -19.61 1.79
C TYR A 57 -7.95 -18.51 2.80
N ALA A 58 -7.12 -18.83 3.81
CA ALA A 58 -6.60 -17.80 4.72
C ALA A 58 -5.62 -16.88 3.97
N PRO A 59 -5.49 -15.60 4.36
CA PRO A 59 -4.43 -14.74 3.87
C PRO A 59 -3.05 -15.29 4.23
N LEU A 60 -2.01 -14.92 3.47
CA LEU A 60 -0.62 -15.29 3.78
C LEU A 60 -0.28 -14.90 5.22
N GLY A 61 0.45 -15.75 5.93
CA GLY A 61 0.79 -15.54 7.34
C GLY A 61 -0.30 -15.98 8.32
N TYR A 62 -1.46 -16.44 7.81
CA TYR A 62 -2.56 -16.94 8.63
C TYR A 62 -3.03 -18.32 8.17
N VAL A 63 -3.63 -19.06 9.11
CA VAL A 63 -4.40 -20.28 8.88
C VAL A 63 -5.81 -20.09 9.44
N LYS A 64 -6.77 -20.86 8.92
CA LYS A 64 -8.12 -20.88 9.48
C LYS A 64 -8.11 -21.64 10.81
N ASP A 65 -8.77 -21.07 11.81
CA ASP A 65 -8.97 -21.71 13.08
C ASP A 65 -9.88 -22.95 12.88
N PRO A 66 -9.42 -24.16 13.25
CA PRO A 66 -10.22 -25.37 13.15
C PRO A 66 -11.42 -25.38 14.10
N ASP A 67 -11.30 -24.75 15.26
CA ASP A 67 -12.29 -24.77 16.32
C ASP A 67 -13.32 -23.65 16.17
N LYS A 68 -12.91 -22.48 15.64
CA LYS A 68 -13.76 -21.31 15.49
C LYS A 68 -13.90 -20.88 14.04
N LYS A 69 -15.03 -21.24 13.43
CA LYS A 69 -15.30 -20.90 12.03
C LYS A 69 -15.28 -19.40 11.76
N GLY A 70 -14.43 -19.00 10.82
CA GLY A 70 -14.27 -17.59 10.42
C GLY A 70 -13.24 -16.83 11.25
N HIS A 71 -12.59 -17.45 12.21
CA HIS A 71 -11.44 -16.91 12.91
C HIS A 71 -10.12 -17.25 12.19
N LEU A 72 -9.10 -16.41 12.37
CA LEU A 72 -7.77 -16.60 11.80
C LEU A 72 -6.76 -16.76 12.93
N LEU A 73 -5.85 -17.72 12.79
CA LEU A 73 -4.69 -17.92 13.65
C LEU A 73 -3.42 -17.58 12.87
N ILE A 74 -2.40 -17.08 13.55
CA ILE A 74 -1.09 -16.82 12.92
C ILE A 74 -0.49 -18.16 12.47
N ASP A 75 0.01 -18.20 11.25
CA ASP A 75 0.77 -19.32 10.68
C ASP A 75 2.25 -19.15 10.96
N PRO A 76 2.86 -19.95 11.86
CA PRO A 76 4.27 -19.81 12.21
C PRO A 76 5.21 -20.02 11.01
N GLU A 77 4.79 -20.82 10.02
CA GLU A 77 5.63 -21.16 8.86
C GLU A 77 5.69 -20.07 7.82
N THR A 78 4.65 -19.19 7.74
CA THR A 78 4.55 -18.20 6.66
C THR A 78 4.45 -16.75 7.13
N ARG A 79 4.27 -16.49 8.45
CA ARG A 79 4.20 -15.14 9.01
C ARG A 79 5.43 -14.29 8.66
N TRP A 80 6.60 -14.89 8.67
CA TRP A 80 7.87 -14.22 8.41
C TRP A 80 7.91 -13.54 7.02
N ILE A 81 7.18 -14.09 6.04
CA ILE A 81 7.09 -13.50 4.69
C ILE A 81 6.39 -12.14 4.75
N VAL A 82 5.31 -12.05 5.52
CA VAL A 82 4.56 -10.80 5.73
C VAL A 82 5.43 -9.80 6.48
N GLU A 83 6.06 -10.22 7.58
CA GLU A 83 6.98 -9.39 8.37
C GLU A 83 8.09 -8.82 7.48
N LYS A 84 8.74 -9.65 6.67
CA LYS A 84 9.76 -9.22 5.71
C LYS A 84 9.27 -8.21 4.68
N ILE A 85 8.08 -8.40 4.12
CA ILE A 85 7.49 -7.46 3.16
C ILE A 85 7.28 -6.09 3.80
N PHE A 86 6.76 -6.05 5.03
CA PHE A 86 6.53 -4.80 5.77
C PHE A 86 7.84 -4.15 6.22
N GLU A 87 8.81 -4.93 6.70
CA GLU A 87 10.15 -4.45 7.05
C GLU A 87 10.83 -3.76 5.87
N LEU A 88 10.89 -4.43 4.70
CA LEU A 88 11.43 -3.83 3.48
C LEU A 88 10.67 -2.55 3.07
N ALA A 89 9.35 -2.50 3.27
CA ALA A 89 8.55 -1.33 2.97
C ALA A 89 8.85 -0.15 3.91
N VAL A 90 9.01 -0.39 5.23
CA VAL A 90 9.43 0.60 6.23
C VAL A 90 10.79 1.20 5.89
N HIS A 91 11.74 0.37 5.43
CA HIS A 91 13.06 0.82 4.96
C HIS A 91 13.02 1.52 3.58
N GLY A 92 11.85 1.98 3.14
CA GLY A 92 11.74 2.77 1.94
C GLY A 92 11.76 1.98 0.62
N ARG A 93 11.75 0.64 0.63
CA ARG A 93 11.67 -0.16 -0.61
C ARG A 93 10.28 -0.07 -1.24
N GLY A 94 10.22 0.09 -2.56
CA GLY A 94 8.96 0.08 -3.31
C GLY A 94 8.47 -1.33 -3.62
N ALA A 95 7.17 -1.50 -3.86
CA ALA A 95 6.60 -2.80 -4.20
C ALA A 95 7.35 -3.54 -5.32
N ALA A 96 7.84 -2.82 -6.36
CA ALA A 96 8.64 -3.43 -7.42
C ALA A 96 10.01 -3.92 -6.93
N SER A 97 10.67 -3.19 -6.03
CA SER A 97 11.95 -3.59 -5.43
C SER A 97 11.75 -4.79 -4.50
N ILE A 98 10.70 -4.76 -3.67
CA ILE A 98 10.34 -5.86 -2.78
C ILE A 98 10.06 -7.12 -3.59
N THR A 99 9.27 -7.01 -4.66
CA THR A 99 8.99 -8.16 -5.56
C THR A 99 10.26 -8.78 -6.08
N ARG A 100 11.24 -7.97 -6.54
CA ARG A 100 12.52 -8.48 -7.03
C ARG A 100 13.30 -9.21 -5.95
N ILE A 101 13.39 -8.66 -4.75
CA ILE A 101 14.08 -9.28 -3.60
C ILE A 101 13.44 -10.64 -3.29
N LEU A 102 12.10 -10.72 -3.22
CA LEU A 102 11.40 -11.97 -2.94
C LEU A 102 11.67 -13.05 -3.99
N VAL A 103 11.75 -12.66 -5.27
CA VAL A 103 12.08 -13.58 -6.38
C VAL A 103 13.55 -14.04 -6.30
N GLU A 104 14.48 -13.10 -6.07
CA GLU A 104 15.92 -13.37 -5.95
C GLU A 104 16.22 -14.32 -4.77
N GLU A 105 15.54 -14.14 -3.65
CA GLU A 105 15.68 -14.98 -2.45
C GLU A 105 14.83 -16.27 -2.51
N LYS A 106 14.13 -16.53 -3.62
CA LYS A 106 13.27 -17.70 -3.80
C LYS A 106 12.24 -17.86 -2.68
N VAL A 107 11.59 -16.76 -2.29
CA VAL A 107 10.50 -16.80 -1.31
C VAL A 107 9.25 -17.37 -1.98
N PRO A 108 8.58 -18.40 -1.41
CA PRO A 108 7.42 -19.02 -2.05
C PRO A 108 6.22 -18.06 -2.10
N THR A 109 5.48 -18.11 -3.21
CA THR A 109 4.26 -17.31 -3.38
C THR A 109 3.08 -17.88 -2.58
N PRO A 110 2.07 -17.06 -2.20
CA PRO A 110 0.88 -17.55 -1.52
C PRO A 110 0.14 -18.64 -2.31
N GLY A 111 0.14 -18.53 -3.64
CA GLY A 111 -0.47 -19.54 -4.51
C GLY A 111 0.25 -20.88 -4.47
N TRP A 112 1.58 -20.85 -4.48
CA TRP A 112 2.39 -22.07 -4.34
C TRP A 112 2.18 -22.74 -2.98
N LEU A 113 2.22 -21.98 -1.89
CA LEU A 113 2.00 -22.50 -0.54
C LEU A 113 0.62 -23.17 -0.40
N ASN A 114 -0.43 -22.59 -1.01
CA ASN A 114 -1.75 -23.21 -1.04
C ASN A 114 -1.78 -24.48 -1.91
N TYR A 115 -1.00 -24.53 -2.99
CA TYR A 115 -0.88 -25.73 -3.80
C TYR A 115 -0.17 -26.86 -3.03
N GLU A 116 0.92 -26.54 -2.39
CA GLU A 116 1.73 -27.50 -1.62
C GLU A 116 0.95 -28.09 -0.43
N ARG A 117 0.20 -27.24 0.31
CA ARG A 117 -0.53 -27.67 1.51
C ARG A 117 -1.88 -28.32 1.21
N TYR A 118 -2.58 -27.86 0.19
CA TYR A 118 -3.98 -28.23 -0.04
C TYR A 118 -4.25 -28.78 -1.45
N GLY A 119 -3.24 -28.92 -2.32
CA GLY A 119 -3.41 -29.32 -3.71
C GLY A 119 -4.20 -28.34 -4.58
N THR A 120 -4.49 -27.14 -4.07
CA THR A 120 -5.25 -26.13 -4.80
C THR A 120 -4.40 -25.43 -5.86
N PHE A 121 -5.02 -24.90 -6.90
CA PHE A 121 -4.29 -24.32 -8.04
C PHE A 121 -3.42 -25.32 -8.82
N ALA A 122 -3.75 -26.62 -8.78
CA ALA A 122 -3.04 -27.66 -9.53
C ALA A 122 -2.97 -27.32 -11.04
N ASN A 123 -4.01 -26.73 -11.61
CA ASN A 123 -4.02 -26.27 -13.00
C ASN A 123 -2.95 -25.21 -13.32
N ILE A 124 -2.37 -24.58 -12.29
CA ILE A 124 -1.33 -23.55 -12.44
C ILE A 124 0.06 -24.13 -12.14
N TYR A 125 0.17 -24.97 -11.12
CA TYR A 125 1.45 -25.40 -10.54
C TYR A 125 1.81 -26.84 -10.85
N ALA A 126 0.85 -27.74 -11.12
CA ALA A 126 1.17 -29.14 -11.46
C ALA A 126 1.94 -29.21 -12.79
N GLY A 127 3.15 -29.76 -12.75
CA GLY A 127 4.02 -29.85 -13.93
C GLY A 127 4.65 -28.53 -14.38
N ALA A 128 4.49 -27.44 -13.62
CA ALA A 128 5.10 -26.15 -13.94
C ALA A 128 6.58 -26.13 -13.54
N PRO A 129 7.41 -25.29 -14.20
CA PRO A 129 8.80 -25.08 -13.80
C PRO A 129 8.92 -24.60 -12.33
N ALA A 130 9.97 -25.00 -11.64
CA ALA A 130 10.19 -24.70 -10.21
C ALA A 130 10.21 -23.18 -9.91
N GLU A 131 10.66 -22.36 -10.87
CA GLU A 131 10.69 -20.89 -10.74
C GLU A 131 9.30 -20.28 -10.55
N LYS A 132 8.25 -20.96 -11.00
CA LYS A 132 6.86 -20.50 -10.85
C LYS A 132 6.42 -20.43 -9.39
N ALA A 133 7.02 -21.24 -8.52
CA ALA A 133 6.79 -21.20 -7.08
C ALA A 133 7.15 -19.83 -6.48
N TYR A 134 8.13 -19.14 -7.06
CA TYR A 134 8.70 -17.88 -6.57
C TYR A 134 8.31 -16.67 -7.43
N ALA A 135 7.38 -16.85 -8.37
CA ALA A 135 6.99 -15.82 -9.35
C ALA A 135 6.09 -14.76 -8.70
N TRP A 136 6.63 -13.98 -7.78
CA TRP A 136 5.93 -12.86 -7.18
C TRP A 136 5.58 -11.78 -8.18
N THR A 137 4.43 -11.16 -8.01
CA THR A 137 3.97 -10.02 -8.79
C THR A 137 3.92 -8.75 -7.94
N ILE A 138 4.14 -7.60 -8.58
CA ILE A 138 4.01 -6.29 -7.92
C ILE A 138 2.60 -6.10 -7.35
N ALA A 139 1.58 -6.68 -8.00
CA ALA A 139 0.19 -6.59 -7.56
C ALA A 139 -0.04 -7.33 -6.23
N GLN A 140 0.57 -8.51 -6.05
CA GLN A 140 0.50 -9.28 -4.80
C GLN A 140 1.13 -8.50 -3.64
N VAL A 141 2.36 -7.98 -3.82
CA VAL A 141 3.04 -7.16 -2.79
C VAL A 141 2.22 -5.92 -2.45
N LYS A 142 1.68 -5.21 -3.46
CA LYS A 142 0.80 -4.04 -3.22
C LYS A 142 -0.48 -4.40 -2.47
N SER A 143 -1.04 -5.58 -2.72
CA SER A 143 -2.23 -6.05 -2.01
C SER A 143 -1.92 -6.32 -0.55
N ILE A 144 -0.82 -7.03 -0.26
CA ILE A 144 -0.36 -7.33 1.10
C ILE A 144 -0.12 -6.04 1.88
N LEU A 145 0.62 -5.08 1.33
CA LEU A 145 0.94 -3.82 2.01
C LEU A 145 -0.28 -2.93 2.31
N LYS A 146 -1.45 -3.18 1.70
CA LYS A 146 -2.70 -2.41 1.90
C LYS A 146 -3.76 -3.16 2.70
N GLU A 147 -3.52 -4.41 3.04
CA GLU A 147 -4.54 -5.25 3.65
C GLU A 147 -4.52 -5.12 5.18
N GLU A 148 -5.59 -4.57 5.74
CA GLU A 148 -5.73 -4.34 7.18
C GLU A 148 -5.85 -5.64 8.00
N THR A 149 -6.01 -6.78 7.35
CA THR A 149 -5.99 -8.09 8.01
C THR A 149 -4.68 -8.32 8.77
N TYR A 150 -3.56 -7.76 8.30
CA TYR A 150 -2.26 -7.91 8.96
C TYR A 150 -2.12 -7.15 10.28
N ILE A 151 -3.01 -6.19 10.56
CA ILE A 151 -3.14 -5.48 11.85
C ILE A 151 -4.33 -5.97 12.68
N GLY A 152 -4.85 -7.18 12.38
CA GLY A 152 -5.91 -7.81 13.15
C GLY A 152 -7.33 -7.36 12.79
N HIS A 153 -7.53 -6.58 11.73
CA HIS A 153 -8.84 -6.06 11.32
C HIS A 153 -9.42 -6.85 10.13
N SER A 154 -10.72 -7.07 10.16
CA SER A 154 -11.44 -7.65 9.03
C SER A 154 -12.16 -6.57 8.23
N VAL A 155 -11.87 -6.47 6.92
CA VAL A 155 -12.51 -5.51 6.02
C VAL A 155 -13.16 -6.21 4.85
N HIS A 156 -14.49 -6.16 4.80
CA HIS A 156 -15.30 -6.89 3.84
C HIS A 156 -16.16 -5.95 2.97
N ASN A 157 -16.86 -6.53 1.99
CA ASN A 157 -17.78 -5.82 1.09
C ASN A 157 -17.11 -4.75 0.21
N LYS A 158 -15.80 -4.85 -0.02
CA LYS A 158 -15.03 -3.93 -0.89
C LYS A 158 -15.53 -3.92 -2.34
N GLN A 159 -16.22 -4.99 -2.77
CA GLN A 159 -16.79 -5.13 -4.11
C GLN A 159 -18.02 -6.04 -4.12
N SER A 160 -18.89 -5.86 -5.09
CA SER A 160 -20.06 -6.74 -5.31
C SER A 160 -20.31 -6.98 -6.79
N ASN A 161 -21.03 -8.05 -7.12
CA ASN A 161 -21.54 -8.25 -8.46
C ASN A 161 -22.71 -7.28 -8.71
N ILE A 162 -22.85 -6.80 -9.96
CA ILE A 162 -23.98 -5.94 -10.36
C ILE A 162 -25.31 -6.62 -10.04
N SER A 163 -25.47 -7.88 -10.43
CA SER A 163 -26.68 -8.67 -10.15
C SER A 163 -26.36 -10.17 -10.09
N PHE A 164 -27.35 -10.99 -9.78
CA PHE A 164 -27.21 -12.45 -9.85
C PHE A 164 -27.02 -12.96 -11.29
N LYS A 165 -27.53 -12.25 -12.28
CA LYS A 165 -27.32 -12.51 -13.71
C LYS A 165 -26.01 -11.95 -14.24
N ASN A 166 -25.62 -10.75 -13.79
CA ASN A 166 -24.39 -10.07 -14.22
C ASN A 166 -23.33 -10.17 -13.14
N LYS A 167 -22.35 -11.06 -13.33
CA LYS A 167 -21.24 -11.30 -12.37
C LYS A 167 -20.11 -10.29 -12.45
N LYS A 168 -20.24 -9.22 -13.28
CA LYS A 168 -19.25 -8.14 -13.34
C LYS A 168 -19.12 -7.49 -11.95
N LYS A 169 -17.90 -7.44 -11.43
CA LYS A 169 -17.59 -6.86 -10.13
C LYS A 169 -17.49 -5.35 -10.21
N VAL A 170 -18.15 -4.67 -9.29
CA VAL A 170 -18.07 -3.21 -9.10
C VAL A 170 -17.53 -2.95 -7.72
N ARG A 171 -16.56 -2.01 -7.63
CA ARG A 171 -16.01 -1.57 -6.36
C ARG A 171 -17.01 -0.67 -5.65
N LYS A 172 -17.22 -0.92 -4.36
CA LYS A 172 -18.10 -0.13 -3.51
C LYS A 172 -17.33 1.02 -2.86
N PRO A 173 -18.02 2.14 -2.56
CA PRO A 173 -17.45 3.22 -1.75
C PRO A 173 -17.08 2.70 -0.36
N GLN A 174 -16.16 3.41 0.31
CA GLN A 174 -15.63 2.94 1.60
C GLN A 174 -16.68 2.93 2.72
N GLU A 175 -17.66 3.81 2.64
CA GLU A 175 -18.77 3.92 3.59
C GLU A 175 -19.65 2.65 3.64
N GLU A 176 -19.64 1.86 2.56
CA GLU A 176 -20.36 0.58 2.49
C GLU A 176 -19.53 -0.63 2.94
N TRP A 177 -18.26 -0.44 3.30
CA TRP A 177 -17.42 -1.53 3.74
C TRP A 177 -17.73 -1.91 5.19
N TYR A 178 -17.66 -3.20 5.49
CA TYR A 178 -17.70 -3.70 6.85
C TYR A 178 -16.27 -3.75 7.38
N ARG A 179 -15.92 -2.85 8.30
CA ARG A 179 -14.64 -2.84 8.99
C ARG A 179 -14.88 -3.21 10.45
N VAL A 180 -14.30 -4.33 10.88
CA VAL A 180 -14.38 -4.82 12.26
C VAL A 180 -12.96 -4.94 12.79
N GLU A 181 -12.69 -4.27 13.90
CA GLU A 181 -11.36 -4.20 14.50
C GLU A 181 -11.11 -5.40 15.43
N ASN A 182 -9.84 -5.78 15.57
CA ASN A 182 -9.36 -6.77 16.52
C ASN A 182 -10.10 -8.12 16.45
N THR A 183 -10.33 -8.60 15.23
CA THR A 183 -11.02 -9.88 14.99
C THR A 183 -10.11 -11.10 15.14
N HIS A 184 -8.79 -10.90 15.07
CA HIS A 184 -7.74 -11.92 15.17
C HIS A 184 -6.42 -11.27 15.56
N GLU A 185 -5.41 -12.08 15.89
CA GLU A 185 -4.10 -11.61 16.30
C GLU A 185 -3.38 -10.93 15.11
N ALA A 186 -2.78 -9.77 15.37
CA ALA A 186 -2.04 -8.99 14.37
C ALA A 186 -0.63 -9.55 14.15
N ILE A 187 -0.18 -9.65 12.89
CA ILE A 187 1.22 -9.96 12.54
C ILE A 187 2.06 -8.68 12.59
N ILE A 188 1.47 -7.56 12.19
CA ILE A 188 2.13 -6.25 12.07
C ILE A 188 1.47 -5.28 13.03
N SER A 189 2.26 -4.45 13.73
CA SER A 189 1.70 -3.40 14.57
C SER A 189 1.03 -2.30 13.73
N GLU A 190 0.02 -1.66 14.30
CA GLU A 190 -0.70 -0.58 13.63
C GLU A 190 0.24 0.59 13.24
N GLU A 191 1.21 0.92 14.10
CA GLU A 191 2.22 1.95 13.84
C GLU A 191 3.05 1.67 12.58
N VAL A 192 3.53 0.42 12.44
CA VAL A 192 4.29 -0.03 11.26
C VAL A 192 3.41 0.04 10.00
N PHE A 193 2.17 -0.39 10.10
CA PHE A 193 1.22 -0.34 8.99
C PHE A 193 0.97 1.10 8.53
N GLN A 194 0.66 2.01 9.46
CA GLN A 194 0.41 3.42 9.16
C GLN A 194 1.64 4.09 8.52
N LYS A 195 2.83 3.85 9.06
CA LYS A 195 4.10 4.32 8.47
C LYS A 195 4.26 3.85 7.01
N VAL A 196 3.91 2.60 6.72
CA VAL A 196 3.96 2.06 5.35
C VAL A 196 2.91 2.72 4.45
N GLN A 197 1.67 2.99 4.95
CA GLN A 197 0.65 3.71 4.16
C GLN A 197 1.11 5.13 3.82
N GLU A 198 1.72 5.86 4.76
CA GLU A 198 2.29 7.18 4.53
C GLU A 198 3.40 7.14 3.46
N LEU A 199 4.31 6.17 3.54
CA LEU A 199 5.36 5.98 2.55
C LEU A 199 4.78 5.63 1.16
N ILE A 200 3.72 4.85 1.08
CA ILE A 200 3.02 4.54 -0.17
C ILE A 200 2.35 5.79 -0.74
N ALA A 201 1.70 6.59 0.10
CA ALA A 201 1.03 7.83 -0.29
C ALA A 201 2.03 8.91 -0.75
N SER A 202 3.19 9.00 -0.10
CA SER A 202 4.25 9.96 -0.45
C SER A 202 5.00 9.59 -1.74
N ARG A 203 4.97 8.30 -2.15
CA ARG A 203 5.68 7.85 -3.34
C ARG A 203 5.04 8.35 -4.61
N ARG A 204 5.79 9.18 -5.35
CA ARG A 204 5.40 9.64 -6.67
C ARG A 204 5.85 8.69 -7.79
N ARG A 205 5.17 8.81 -8.95
CA ARG A 205 5.50 8.08 -10.17
C ARG A 205 6.96 8.36 -10.55
N LYS A 206 7.69 7.30 -10.92
CA LYS A 206 9.01 7.44 -11.56
C LYS A 206 8.89 8.34 -12.80
N ARG A 207 9.87 9.18 -13.01
CA ARG A 207 9.98 9.93 -14.25
C ARG A 207 10.14 8.99 -15.44
N ARG A 208 9.87 9.51 -16.64
CA ARG A 208 10.04 8.80 -17.91
C ARG A 208 11.47 8.23 -18.11
N ASN A 209 12.47 8.81 -17.48
CA ASN A 209 13.86 8.34 -17.46
C ASN A 209 14.19 7.36 -16.31
N GLY A 210 13.21 6.90 -15.54
CA GLY A 210 13.39 5.91 -14.47
C GLY A 210 14.00 6.43 -13.17
N THR A 211 14.45 7.68 -13.07
CA THR A 211 15.06 8.25 -11.87
C THR A 211 14.01 8.84 -10.92
N THR A 212 14.17 8.56 -9.63
CA THR A 212 13.37 9.18 -8.57
C THR A 212 14.26 10.15 -7.81
N GLN A 213 13.83 11.40 -7.66
CA GLN A 213 14.57 12.39 -6.88
C GLN A 213 14.54 12.01 -5.40
N ILE A 214 15.67 12.15 -4.72
CA ILE A 214 15.84 11.70 -3.32
C ILE A 214 14.89 12.39 -2.34
N PHE A 215 14.47 13.62 -2.63
CA PHE A 215 13.50 14.38 -1.82
C PHE A 215 12.04 14.20 -2.26
N ALA A 216 11.76 13.29 -3.22
CA ALA A 216 10.40 13.11 -3.74
C ALA A 216 9.42 12.71 -2.63
N GLY A 217 8.35 13.51 -2.45
CA GLY A 217 7.32 13.28 -1.44
C GLY A 217 7.61 13.90 -0.08
N LEU A 218 8.86 14.24 0.25
CA LEU A 218 9.25 14.83 1.53
C LEU A 218 9.02 16.35 1.55
N ILE A 219 9.18 17.05 0.41
CA ILE A 219 9.11 18.52 0.37
C ILE A 219 7.66 18.98 0.26
N LYS A 220 7.27 19.89 1.15
CA LYS A 220 5.95 20.50 1.22
C LYS A 220 6.06 22.03 1.11
N CYS A 221 5.03 22.63 0.54
CA CYS A 221 4.86 24.08 0.54
C CYS A 221 4.38 24.53 1.92
N ALA A 222 4.96 25.61 2.47
CA ALA A 222 4.58 26.16 3.76
C ALA A 222 3.14 26.67 3.75
N ASP A 223 2.71 27.37 2.69
CA ASP A 223 1.41 28.03 2.64
C ASP A 223 0.27 27.05 2.33
N CYS A 224 0.44 26.17 1.32
CA CYS A 224 -0.67 25.33 0.86
C CYS A 224 -0.55 23.86 1.26
N GLY A 225 0.54 23.44 1.91
CA GLY A 225 0.79 22.07 2.35
C GLY A 225 1.02 21.05 1.22
N TRP A 226 0.89 21.47 -0.05
CA TRP A 226 1.08 20.58 -1.19
C TRP A 226 2.56 20.27 -1.44
N SER A 227 2.81 19.13 -2.05
CA SER A 227 4.19 18.75 -2.38
C SER A 227 4.77 19.63 -3.48
N LEU A 228 6.05 19.94 -3.37
CA LEU A 228 6.79 20.61 -4.43
C LEU A 228 7.14 19.60 -5.53
N ALA A 229 6.97 20.03 -6.78
CA ALA A 229 7.35 19.28 -7.97
C ALA A 229 8.78 19.61 -8.37
N TYR A 230 9.54 18.59 -8.80
CA TYR A 230 10.87 18.80 -9.35
C TYR A 230 10.81 19.21 -10.83
N GLY A 231 11.53 20.24 -11.18
CA GLY A 231 11.78 20.71 -12.55
C GLY A 231 13.26 20.71 -12.87
N GLU A 232 13.59 20.77 -14.14
CA GLU A 232 14.95 20.99 -14.65
C GLU A 232 14.95 22.19 -15.59
N ASN A 233 15.87 23.12 -15.37
CA ASN A 233 16.14 24.19 -16.32
C ASN A 233 17.30 23.76 -17.22
N LYS A 234 16.98 23.40 -18.46
CA LYS A 234 17.95 22.95 -19.49
C LYS A 234 18.37 24.06 -20.46
N GLN A 235 17.74 25.24 -20.37
CA GLN A 235 17.99 26.35 -21.29
C GLN A 235 19.22 27.17 -20.93
N ASN A 236 19.69 27.07 -19.69
CA ASN A 236 20.89 27.77 -19.23
C ASN A 236 22.18 27.02 -19.63
N LYS A 237 23.29 27.76 -19.74
CA LYS A 237 24.64 27.18 -19.97
C LYS A 237 24.99 26.11 -18.92
N ASN A 238 24.53 26.30 -17.68
CA ASN A 238 24.64 25.32 -16.59
C ASN A 238 23.25 24.83 -16.22
N PRO A 239 22.81 23.65 -16.65
CA PRO A 239 21.53 23.06 -16.27
C PRO A 239 21.45 22.82 -14.77
N TYR A 240 20.31 23.12 -14.16
CA TYR A 240 20.08 22.87 -12.73
C TYR A 240 18.68 22.35 -12.46
N GLY A 241 18.59 21.53 -11.40
CA GLY A 241 17.35 21.05 -10.87
C GLY A 241 16.76 22.01 -9.83
N TYR A 242 15.44 22.03 -9.72
CA TYR A 242 14.73 22.84 -8.74
C TYR A 242 13.41 22.21 -8.31
N TYR A 243 12.92 22.63 -7.14
CA TYR A 243 11.59 22.30 -6.69
C TYR A 243 10.71 23.54 -6.72
N HIS A 244 9.43 23.38 -7.08
CA HIS A 244 8.44 24.47 -7.10
C HIS A 244 7.09 23.95 -6.62
N CYS A 245 6.25 24.85 -6.07
CA CYS A 245 4.92 24.49 -5.60
C CYS A 245 4.05 23.97 -6.75
N SER A 246 3.52 22.76 -6.61
CA SER A 246 2.68 22.12 -7.65
C SER A 246 1.40 22.88 -7.95
N LYS A 247 0.80 23.57 -6.96
CA LYS A 247 -0.40 24.39 -7.16
C LYS A 247 -0.13 25.67 -7.95
N ASN A 248 1.08 26.23 -7.84
CA ASN A 248 1.49 27.36 -8.67
C ASN A 248 1.82 26.89 -10.09
N GLY A 249 2.60 25.82 -10.22
CA GLY A 249 3.12 25.32 -11.50
C GLY A 249 2.10 24.71 -12.45
N GLN A 250 0.89 24.39 -12.01
CA GLN A 250 -0.19 23.82 -12.85
C GLN A 250 -1.06 24.90 -13.55
N GLY A 251 -0.62 26.15 -13.53
CA GLY A 251 -1.38 27.25 -14.14
C GLY A 251 -2.57 27.74 -13.34
N LEU A 252 -2.89 27.09 -12.24
CA LEU A 252 -4.04 27.44 -11.38
C LEU A 252 -3.76 28.66 -10.50
N ARG A 253 -2.51 29.09 -10.33
CA ARG A 253 -2.07 30.22 -9.51
C ARG A 253 -2.75 30.30 -8.12
N GLN A 254 -3.04 29.14 -7.54
CA GLN A 254 -3.71 29.04 -6.24
C GLN A 254 -2.76 29.15 -5.05
N CYS A 255 -1.48 29.39 -5.29
CA CYS A 255 -0.44 29.58 -4.28
C CYS A 255 0.63 30.51 -4.85
N SER A 256 1.40 31.18 -3.99
CA SER A 256 2.57 31.95 -4.35
C SER A 256 3.72 31.05 -4.84
N MET A 257 4.77 31.65 -5.41
CA MET A 257 5.86 30.92 -6.01
C MET A 257 6.88 30.47 -4.97
N HIS A 258 6.68 29.28 -4.43
CA HIS A 258 7.69 28.60 -3.62
C HIS A 258 8.64 27.84 -4.54
N TYR A 259 9.89 28.24 -4.55
CA TYR A 259 10.93 27.74 -5.44
C TYR A 259 12.24 27.58 -4.65
N ILE A 260 12.85 26.40 -4.77
CA ILE A 260 14.18 26.16 -4.19
C ILE A 260 15.02 25.32 -5.16
N ARG A 261 16.29 25.67 -5.32
CA ARG A 261 17.22 24.88 -6.12
C ARG A 261 17.56 23.56 -5.43
N TYR A 262 17.71 22.52 -6.24
CA TYR A 262 18.05 21.19 -5.73
C TYR A 262 19.39 21.15 -4.98
N ASP A 263 20.42 21.78 -5.56
CA ASP A 263 21.76 21.84 -4.99
C ASP A 263 21.79 22.57 -3.64
N VAL A 264 21.07 23.67 -3.51
CA VAL A 264 20.94 24.44 -2.27
C VAL A 264 20.24 23.61 -1.19
N LEU A 265 19.12 22.98 -1.53
CA LEU A 265 18.40 22.13 -0.61
C LEU A 265 19.23 20.90 -0.18
N TYR A 266 19.94 20.29 -1.14
CA TYR A 266 20.81 19.15 -0.86
C TYR A 266 21.92 19.52 0.14
N ALA A 267 22.63 20.62 -0.12
CA ALA A 267 23.68 21.10 0.75
C ALA A 267 23.15 21.46 2.16
N TYR A 268 22.00 22.12 2.22
CA TYR A 268 21.38 22.48 3.51
C TYR A 268 21.01 21.25 4.34
N VAL A 269 20.30 20.29 3.75
CA VAL A 269 19.89 19.07 4.45
C VAL A 269 21.09 18.23 4.87
N LEU A 270 22.11 18.12 4.01
CA LEU A 270 23.34 17.40 4.31
C LEU A 270 24.09 18.05 5.51
N ALA A 271 24.25 19.36 5.49
CA ALA A 271 24.90 20.09 6.57
C ALA A 271 24.15 19.92 7.91
N ARG A 272 22.82 19.97 7.91
CA ARG A 272 21.99 19.75 9.11
C ARG A 272 22.13 18.33 9.66
N LEU A 273 22.12 17.29 8.79
CA LEU A 273 22.31 15.91 9.21
C LEU A 273 23.72 15.65 9.73
N GLN A 274 24.74 16.24 9.11
CA GLN A 274 26.12 16.17 9.58
C GLN A 274 26.29 16.87 10.93
N TYR A 275 25.70 18.05 11.12
CA TYR A 275 25.70 18.76 12.39
C TYR A 275 25.12 17.89 13.50
N TRP A 276 23.96 17.28 13.29
CA TRP A 276 23.36 16.37 14.27
C TRP A 276 24.22 15.13 14.53
N SER A 277 24.82 14.56 13.49
CA SER A 277 25.75 13.44 13.64
C SER A 277 26.95 13.79 14.52
N MET A 278 27.51 14.98 14.36
CA MET A 278 28.61 15.47 15.22
C MET A 278 28.16 15.74 16.65
N MET A 279 26.95 16.29 16.84
CA MET A 279 26.40 16.54 18.19
C MET A 279 26.14 15.24 18.94
N VAL A 280 25.65 14.21 18.25
CA VAL A 280 25.49 12.86 18.83
C VAL A 280 26.82 12.28 19.29
N GLN A 281 27.90 12.49 18.53
CA GLN A 281 29.24 12.01 18.90
C GLN A 281 29.86 12.77 20.09
N LYS A 282 29.50 14.06 20.28
CA LYS A 282 30.05 14.90 21.36
C LYS A 282 29.28 14.77 22.68
N ASP A 283 28.00 14.46 22.66
CA ASP A 283 27.13 14.49 23.85
C ASP A 283 26.18 13.27 23.85
N GLU A 284 26.77 12.07 23.75
CA GLU A 284 26.02 10.81 23.65
C GLU A 284 25.01 10.61 24.80
N ASP A 285 25.37 11.02 26.02
CA ASP A 285 24.53 10.90 27.21
C ASP A 285 23.34 11.89 27.26
N LYS A 286 23.50 13.09 26.73
CA LYS A 286 22.48 14.14 26.77
C LYS A 286 21.44 13.97 25.67
N LEU A 287 21.87 13.49 24.53
CA LEU A 287 20.99 13.16 23.40
C LEU A 287 20.27 11.84 23.62
N LEU A 288 20.94 10.83 24.19
CA LEU A 288 20.34 9.57 24.62
C LEU A 288 19.19 9.81 25.61
N LYS A 289 19.31 10.70 26.59
CA LYS A 289 18.21 11.06 27.49
C LYS A 289 17.02 11.73 26.79
N ARG A 290 17.26 12.51 25.73
CA ARG A 290 16.18 13.12 24.91
C ARG A 290 15.55 12.13 23.90
N LEU A 291 16.33 11.16 23.42
CA LEU A 291 15.86 10.11 22.51
C LEU A 291 15.27 8.89 23.22
N LEU A 292 15.62 8.67 24.50
CA LEU A 292 15.12 7.54 25.31
C LEU A 292 13.62 7.60 25.62
N ASN A 293 13.01 8.78 25.49
CA ASN A 293 11.55 8.93 25.58
C ASN A 293 10.82 8.56 24.29
N ALA A 294 11.52 8.16 23.23
CA ALA A 294 10.97 7.72 21.96
C ALA A 294 11.59 6.36 21.57
N SER A 295 10.88 5.29 21.91
CA SER A 295 10.95 3.88 21.48
C SER A 295 12.31 3.19 21.23
N ASP A 296 12.52 2.10 21.96
CA ASP A 296 13.77 1.33 22.09
C ASP A 296 14.23 0.50 20.87
N ARG A 297 13.45 0.34 19.82
CA ARG A 297 13.71 -0.64 18.75
C ARG A 297 14.52 -0.15 17.55
N GLU A 298 14.67 1.14 17.33
CA GLU A 298 15.35 1.67 16.12
C GLU A 298 16.82 2.12 16.35
N ARG A 299 17.37 1.87 17.53
CA ARG A 299 18.71 2.32 17.97
C ARG A 299 19.89 1.79 17.16
N ASN A 300 19.79 0.63 16.57
CA ASN A 300 20.97 -0.06 16.03
C ASN A 300 21.32 0.25 14.57
N SER A 301 20.44 0.84 13.79
CA SER A 301 20.70 1.16 12.39
C SER A 301 21.28 2.56 12.14
N ALA A 302 20.97 3.52 13.02
CA ALA A 302 21.44 4.91 12.89
C ALA A 302 22.92 5.09 13.31
N LYS A 303 23.46 4.21 14.16
CA LYS A 303 24.82 4.33 14.76
C LYS A 303 25.99 4.11 13.79
N LYS A 304 25.82 3.70 12.54
CA LYS A 304 26.93 3.22 11.69
C LYS A 304 27.19 3.92 10.35
N LYS A 305 26.48 4.97 9.98
CA LYS A 305 26.78 5.68 8.72
C LYS A 305 26.97 7.18 8.97
N GLN A 306 28.24 7.63 9.00
CA GLN A 306 28.54 9.01 8.63
C GLN A 306 27.91 9.25 7.26
N ALA A 307 26.96 10.19 7.18
CA ALA A 307 26.29 10.51 5.92
C ALA A 307 27.28 11.25 5.00
N ALA A 308 28.04 10.49 4.24
CA ALA A 308 28.87 11.02 3.17
C ALA A 308 28.02 11.55 2.00
N GLU A 309 26.86 10.91 1.76
CA GLU A 309 25.92 11.27 0.71
C GLU A 309 24.46 11.06 1.17
N LEU A 310 23.56 11.93 0.68
CA LEU A 310 22.14 11.79 0.94
C LEU A 310 21.55 10.71 0.02
N THR A 311 20.92 9.69 0.62
CA THR A 311 20.13 8.70 -0.11
C THR A 311 18.65 8.87 0.20
N ALA A 312 17.78 8.43 -0.71
CA ALA A 312 16.33 8.47 -0.47
C ALA A 312 15.93 7.61 0.75
N GLU A 313 16.66 6.53 1.03
CA GLU A 313 16.46 5.65 2.18
C GLU A 313 16.78 6.39 3.49
N LEU A 314 17.95 7.04 3.56
CA LEU A 314 18.38 7.83 4.72
C LEU A 314 17.39 8.96 5.02
N LEU A 315 16.99 9.71 3.98
CA LEU A 315 16.05 10.81 4.13
C LEU A 315 14.68 10.33 4.63
N ASN A 316 14.14 9.26 4.07
CA ASN A 316 12.86 8.71 4.50
C ASN A 316 12.90 8.10 5.91
N THR A 317 14.06 7.66 6.37
CA THR A 317 14.24 7.14 7.74
C THR A 317 14.29 8.27 8.76
N LEU A 318 15.00 9.36 8.47
CA LEU A 318 15.27 10.43 9.44
C LEU A 318 14.28 11.59 9.36
N ILE A 319 13.76 11.89 8.16
CA ILE A 319 12.95 13.10 7.91
C ILE A 319 11.50 12.72 7.65
N GLU A 320 10.59 13.36 8.36
CA GLU A 320 9.16 13.26 8.15
C GLU A 320 8.72 14.12 6.95
N LYS A 321 9.08 15.41 7.00
CA LYS A 321 8.81 16.39 5.94
C LYS A 321 9.83 17.52 5.97
N ILE A 322 9.95 18.20 4.84
CA ILE A 322 10.69 19.45 4.68
C ILE A 322 9.70 20.51 4.21
N THR A 323 9.55 21.61 4.94
CA THR A 323 8.66 22.70 4.58
C THR A 323 9.48 23.83 3.97
N VAL A 324 9.09 24.33 2.80
CA VAL A 324 9.76 25.41 2.10
C VAL A 324 8.84 26.61 2.04
N HIS A 325 9.30 27.73 2.58
CA HIS A 325 8.59 29.02 2.58
C HIS A 325 8.87 29.81 1.29
N GLU A 326 8.14 30.90 1.10
CA GLU A 326 8.39 31.82 0.01
C GLU A 326 9.71 32.60 0.27
N ALA A 327 10.49 32.82 -0.78
CA ALA A 327 11.72 33.59 -0.66
C ALA A 327 11.40 35.08 -0.57
N VAL A 328 11.88 35.74 0.48
CA VAL A 328 11.76 37.18 0.71
C VAL A 328 12.98 37.90 0.13
N LYS A 329 12.77 38.99 -0.56
CA LYS A 329 13.87 39.87 -1.01
C LYS A 329 14.26 40.82 0.11
N GLY A 330 15.51 40.77 0.54
CA GLY A 330 16.09 41.76 1.41
C GLY A 330 16.30 43.13 0.71
N GLU A 331 16.45 44.17 1.47
CA GLU A 331 16.71 45.55 0.97
C GLU A 331 18.04 45.66 0.20
N ASP A 332 19.00 44.79 0.51
CA ASP A 332 20.30 44.64 -0.16
C ASP A 332 20.26 43.81 -1.47
N GLY A 333 19.06 43.34 -1.88
CA GLY A 333 18.89 42.48 -3.06
C GLY A 333 19.19 41.00 -2.81
N SER A 334 19.56 40.62 -1.58
CA SER A 334 19.68 39.23 -1.17
C SER A 334 18.31 38.53 -1.18
N ARG A 335 18.31 37.22 -1.26
CA ARG A 335 17.09 36.41 -1.13
C ARG A 335 17.26 35.49 0.07
N GLU A 336 16.45 35.72 1.07
CA GLU A 336 16.34 34.83 2.23
C GLU A 336 15.14 33.90 2.06
N GLN A 337 15.34 32.64 2.39
CA GLN A 337 14.30 31.64 2.30
C GLN A 337 14.37 30.70 3.50
N GLU A 338 13.29 30.61 4.24
CA GLU A 338 13.16 29.70 5.36
C GLU A 338 12.87 28.27 4.86
N VAL A 339 13.62 27.30 5.40
CA VAL A 339 13.46 25.88 5.14
C VAL A 339 13.44 25.14 6.47
N GLU A 340 12.32 24.52 6.79
CA GLU A 340 12.14 23.78 8.03
C GLU A 340 12.27 22.28 7.77
N ILE A 341 13.02 21.57 8.63
CA ILE A 341 13.16 20.12 8.57
C ILE A 341 12.46 19.51 9.79
N TYR A 342 11.50 18.65 9.54
CA TYR A 342 10.81 17.89 10.58
C TYR A 342 11.38 16.47 10.62
N TYR A 343 12.00 16.12 11.74
CA TYR A 343 12.60 14.82 11.97
C TYR A 343 11.58 13.86 12.59
N ARG A 344 11.57 12.58 12.19
CA ARG A 344 10.58 11.59 12.64
C ARG A 344 10.59 11.34 14.15
N PHE A 345 11.77 11.48 14.79
CA PHE A 345 11.96 11.10 16.20
C PHE A 345 11.94 12.29 17.17
N ILE A 346 12.13 13.50 16.67
CA ILE A 346 12.33 14.70 17.48
C ILE A 346 11.48 15.89 17.05
N GLY A 347 10.73 15.76 15.97
CA GLY A 347 9.95 16.86 15.40
C GLY A 347 10.81 17.93 14.76
N LYS A 348 10.34 19.19 14.79
CA LYS A 348 11.10 20.37 14.33
C LYS A 348 12.15 20.72 15.38
N ILE A 349 13.38 20.93 14.92
CA ILE A 349 14.46 21.48 15.74
C ILE A 349 14.99 22.70 14.99
N ASP A 350 14.94 23.84 15.63
CA ASP A 350 15.44 25.12 15.14
C ASP A 350 16.98 25.17 15.14
#